data_6275046d26f9a75ecc0274d57d412b56
#
_entry.id   6275046d26f9a75ecc0274d57d412b56
#
_cell.length_a   1.000
_cell.length_b   1.000
_cell.length_c   1.000
_cell.angle_alpha   90.00
_cell.angle_beta   90.00
_cell.angle_gamma   90.00
#
_symmetry.space_group_name_H-M   'P 1'
#
loop_
_entity.id
_entity.type
_entity.pdbx_description
1 polymer ?
#
loop_
_entity_poly.entity_id
_entity_poly.type
_entity_poly.pdbx_seq_one_letter_code
_entity_poly.pdbx_strand_id
1 'polypeptide(L)'
;AFGLDGEKSRIDQALEMADCTGCTVILKGCRSVIASPDGAYSLNLSGCPALATAGSGDTLTGICGSFLAQGFSAWDAARLGAYLHGLAGEILAPCGSRGVIADDLASAAARAIHRILPTA
;
A
#
# COMPACT_ATOMS: atom_id res chain seq x y z
N ALA A 1 -18.39 -10.11 -13.44
CA ALA A 1 -17.50 -9.62 -14.18
C ALA A 1 -16.84 -8.32 -13.78
N PHE A 2 -15.56 -8.35 -13.87
CA PHE A 2 -14.70 -7.29 -13.42
C PHE A 2 -14.20 -6.45 -14.57
N GLY A 3 -13.64 -5.30 -14.25
CA GLY A 3 -12.95 -4.51 -15.24
C GLY A 3 -13.84 -3.68 -16.14
N LEU A 4 -15.04 -3.41 -15.69
CA LEU A 4 -15.96 -2.66 -16.52
C LEU A 4 -15.63 -1.17 -16.53
N ASP A 5 -15.36 -0.60 -15.36
CA ASP A 5 -15.19 0.84 -15.26
C ASP A 5 -14.14 1.19 -14.22
N GLY A 6 -12.92 1.32 -14.66
CA GLY A 6 -11.89 1.94 -13.89
C GLY A 6 -11.88 1.62 -12.41
N GLU A 7 -11.96 2.66 -11.60
CA GLU A 7 -11.77 2.55 -10.17
C GLU A 7 -12.89 1.81 -9.45
N LYS A 8 -14.13 1.99 -9.90
CA LYS A 8 -15.26 1.28 -9.31
C LYS A 8 -15.10 -0.22 -9.48
N SER A 9 -14.66 -0.64 -10.66
CA SER A 9 -14.43 -2.04 -10.94
C SER A 9 -13.30 -2.61 -10.06
N ARG A 10 -12.27 -1.82 -9.80
CA ARG A 10 -11.16 -2.26 -8.95
C ARG A 10 -11.60 -2.41 -7.50
N ILE A 11 -12.46 -1.53 -7.01
CA ILE A 11 -13.03 -1.64 -5.67
C ILE A 11 -13.86 -2.92 -5.57
N ASP A 12 -14.69 -3.20 -6.56
CA ASP A 12 -15.51 -4.41 -6.58
C ASP A 12 -14.65 -5.67 -6.60
N GLN A 13 -13.60 -5.68 -7.40
CA GLN A 13 -12.67 -6.80 -7.46
C GLN A 13 -12.01 -7.06 -6.11
N ALA A 14 -11.54 -6.01 -5.45
CA ALA A 14 -10.88 -6.14 -4.16
C ALA A 14 -11.84 -6.64 -3.10
N LEU A 15 -13.05 -6.11 -3.06
CA LEU A 15 -14.07 -6.53 -2.10
C LEU A 15 -14.48 -7.98 -2.31
N GLU A 16 -14.65 -8.39 -3.55
CA GLU A 16 -15.01 -9.77 -3.84
C GLU A 16 -13.89 -10.73 -3.46
N MET A 17 -12.65 -10.36 -3.74
CA MET A 17 -11.52 -11.19 -3.36
C MET A 17 -11.40 -11.30 -1.84
N ALA A 18 -11.60 -10.20 -1.12
CA ALA A 18 -11.57 -10.23 0.34
C ALA A 18 -12.68 -11.11 0.90
N ASP A 19 -13.87 -11.03 0.34
CA ASP A 19 -15.00 -11.85 0.77
C ASP A 19 -14.73 -13.32 0.52
N CYS A 20 -14.26 -13.67 -0.68
CA CYS A 20 -14.00 -15.06 -1.04
C CYS A 20 -12.87 -15.71 -0.24
N THR A 21 -11.86 -14.93 0.11
CA THR A 21 -10.67 -15.47 0.79
C THR A 21 -10.72 -15.31 2.30
N GLY A 22 -11.59 -14.45 2.81
CA GLY A 22 -11.61 -14.12 4.22
C GLY A 22 -10.40 -13.31 4.67
N CYS A 23 -9.71 -12.68 3.75
CA CYS A 23 -8.48 -11.93 4.01
C CYS A 23 -8.63 -10.46 3.65
N THR A 24 -7.83 -9.62 4.32
CA THR A 24 -7.65 -8.25 3.88
C THR A 24 -6.81 -8.27 2.60
N VAL A 25 -7.25 -7.55 1.59
CA VAL A 25 -6.63 -7.54 0.27
C VAL A 25 -6.13 -6.15 -0.07
N ILE A 26 -4.94 -6.08 -0.65
CA ILE A 26 -4.44 -4.84 -1.26
C ILE A 26 -4.37 -5.06 -2.77
N LEU A 27 -5.21 -4.34 -3.50
CA LEU A 27 -5.14 -4.34 -4.95
C LEU A 27 -4.34 -3.12 -5.39
N LYS A 28 -3.12 -3.38 -5.83
CA LYS A 28 -2.16 -2.33 -6.15
C LYS A 28 -2.52 -1.62 -7.46
N GLY A 29 -2.19 -0.34 -7.51
CA GLY A 29 -2.40 0.47 -8.69
C GLY A 29 -2.14 1.93 -8.38
N CYS A 30 -2.54 2.82 -9.28
CA CYS A 30 -2.42 4.26 -9.09
C CYS A 30 -3.00 4.71 -7.76
N ARG A 31 -4.13 4.13 -7.42
CA ARG A 31 -4.76 4.28 -6.12
C ARG A 31 -5.02 2.88 -5.60
N SER A 32 -4.13 2.41 -4.75
CA SER A 32 -4.31 1.06 -4.21
C SER A 32 -5.60 0.96 -3.42
N VAL A 33 -6.32 -0.12 -3.62
CA VAL A 33 -7.56 -0.40 -2.90
C VAL A 33 -7.26 -1.40 -1.80
N ILE A 34 -7.61 -1.07 -0.56
CA ILE A 34 -7.53 -2.00 0.55
C ILE A 34 -8.96 -2.42 0.87
N ALA A 35 -9.21 -3.72 0.87
CA ALA A 35 -10.54 -4.26 1.12
C ALA A 35 -10.51 -5.26 2.27
N SER A 36 -11.55 -5.23 3.09
CA SER A 36 -11.73 -6.12 4.22
C SER A 36 -12.85 -7.11 3.93
N PRO A 37 -12.77 -8.33 4.49
CA PRO A 37 -13.84 -9.33 4.31
C PRO A 37 -15.21 -8.87 4.81
N ASP A 38 -15.24 -7.90 5.73
CA ASP A 38 -16.51 -7.39 6.27
C ASP A 38 -17.18 -6.35 5.36
N GLY A 39 -16.60 -6.06 4.21
CA GLY A 39 -17.17 -5.13 3.24
C GLY A 39 -16.61 -3.72 3.32
N ALA A 40 -15.70 -3.44 4.23
CA ALA A 40 -15.04 -2.14 4.30
C ALA A 40 -13.95 -2.03 3.25
N TYR A 41 -13.76 -0.85 2.71
CA TYR A 41 -12.63 -0.60 1.81
C TYR A 41 -12.05 0.79 2.04
N SER A 42 -10.82 0.97 1.55
CA SER A 42 -10.11 2.23 1.65
C SER A 42 -9.29 2.43 0.38
N LEU A 43 -9.17 3.67 -0.04
CA LEU A 43 -8.30 4.03 -1.17
C LEU A 43 -7.05 4.70 -0.63
N ASN A 44 -5.90 4.20 -1.04
CA ASN A 44 -4.64 4.82 -0.67
C ASN A 44 -4.28 5.88 -1.70
N LEU A 45 -4.17 7.12 -1.26
CA LEU A 45 -3.88 8.25 -2.13
C LEU A 45 -2.40 8.65 -2.14
N SER A 46 -1.57 8.00 -1.34
CA SER A 46 -0.14 8.28 -1.35
C SER A 46 0.55 7.53 -2.49
N GLY A 47 1.71 8.02 -2.88
CA GLY A 47 2.53 7.37 -3.88
C GLY A 47 2.85 8.25 -5.06
N CYS A 48 3.69 7.72 -5.96
CA CYS A 48 4.14 8.40 -7.16
C CYS A 48 4.57 7.36 -8.19
N PRO A 49 4.85 7.77 -9.43
CA PRO A 49 5.29 6.86 -10.48
C PRO A 49 6.53 6.03 -10.13
N ALA A 50 7.35 6.50 -9.20
CA ALA A 50 8.53 5.76 -8.76
C ALA A 50 8.18 4.40 -8.17
N LEU A 51 6.96 4.21 -7.68
CA LEU A 51 6.51 2.94 -7.11
C LEU A 51 6.25 1.87 -8.17
N ALA A 52 6.32 2.21 -9.45
CA ALA A 52 6.23 1.22 -10.52
C ALA A 52 7.52 0.42 -10.69
N THR A 53 8.53 0.67 -9.87
CA THR A 53 9.81 -0.04 -9.90
C THR A 53 9.60 -1.51 -9.54
N ALA A 54 10.31 -2.39 -10.26
CA ALA A 54 10.29 -3.82 -9.98
C ALA A 54 10.75 -4.08 -8.54
N GLY A 55 10.05 -4.96 -7.84
CA GLY A 55 10.37 -5.28 -6.44
C GLY A 55 9.71 -4.37 -5.42
N SER A 56 9.05 -3.30 -5.83
CA SER A 56 8.37 -2.41 -4.88
C SER A 56 7.24 -3.13 -4.13
N GLY A 57 6.59 -4.10 -4.79
CA GLY A 57 5.56 -4.92 -4.16
C GLY A 57 6.11 -5.77 -3.03
N ASP A 58 7.33 -6.30 -3.17
CA ASP A 58 7.98 -7.07 -2.12
C ASP A 58 8.27 -6.19 -0.91
N THR A 59 8.68 -4.95 -1.15
CA THR A 59 8.88 -3.98 -0.08
C THR A 59 7.60 -3.69 0.66
N LEU A 60 6.50 -3.50 -0.06
CA LEU A 60 5.19 -3.31 0.55
C LEU A 60 4.80 -4.50 1.43
N THR A 61 5.00 -5.71 0.92
CA THR A 61 4.72 -6.93 1.68
C THR A 61 5.51 -6.97 2.97
N GLY A 62 6.79 -6.60 2.91
CA GLY A 62 7.66 -6.56 4.08
C GLY A 62 7.18 -5.54 5.12
N ILE A 63 6.75 -4.36 4.68
CA ILE A 63 6.24 -3.33 5.57
C ILE A 63 4.97 -3.82 6.26
N CYS A 64 4.02 -4.37 5.51
CA CYS A 64 2.79 -4.91 6.09
C CYS A 64 3.08 -6.05 7.06
N GLY A 65 3.99 -6.95 6.71
CA GLY A 65 4.38 -8.05 7.57
C GLY A 65 4.98 -7.57 8.89
N SER A 66 5.75 -6.49 8.84
CA SER A 66 6.32 -5.90 10.04
C SER A 66 5.23 -5.40 10.98
N PHE A 67 4.20 -4.73 10.47
CA PHE A 67 3.10 -4.26 11.30
C PHE A 67 2.29 -5.43 11.87
N LEU A 68 2.06 -6.46 11.08
CA LEU A 68 1.39 -7.66 11.58
C LEU A 68 2.17 -8.29 12.74
N ALA A 69 3.48 -8.36 12.60
CA ALA A 69 4.34 -8.90 13.67
C ALA A 69 4.29 -8.07 14.94
N GLN A 70 4.00 -6.79 14.82
CA GLN A 70 3.87 -5.88 15.97
C GLN A 70 2.48 -5.93 16.60
N GLY A 71 1.58 -6.74 16.08
CA GLY A 71 0.26 -6.92 16.65
C GLY A 71 -0.86 -6.09 16.01
N PHE A 72 -0.57 -5.40 14.92
CA PHE A 72 -1.61 -4.67 14.20
C PHE A 72 -2.58 -5.66 13.52
N SER A 73 -3.84 -5.27 13.42
CA SER A 73 -4.80 -6.06 12.66
C SER A 73 -4.41 -6.06 11.17
N ALA A 74 -4.89 -7.04 10.42
CA ALA A 74 -4.63 -7.10 8.99
C ALA A 74 -5.13 -5.83 8.29
N TRP A 75 -6.28 -5.32 8.68
CA TRP A 75 -6.83 -4.09 8.14
C TRP A 75 -5.92 -2.89 8.39
N ASP A 76 -5.49 -2.71 9.62
CA ASP A 76 -4.62 -1.59 9.98
C ASP A 76 -3.24 -1.74 9.36
N ALA A 77 -2.68 -2.95 9.36
CA ALA A 77 -1.37 -3.21 8.77
C ALA A 77 -1.38 -2.91 7.27
N ALA A 78 -2.44 -3.29 6.57
CA ALA A 78 -2.55 -3.05 5.12
C ALA A 78 -2.69 -1.57 4.82
N ARG A 79 -3.53 -0.86 5.54
CA ARG A 79 -3.76 0.56 5.32
C ARG A 79 -2.51 1.39 5.65
N LEU A 80 -1.93 1.13 6.79
CA LEU A 80 -0.72 1.84 7.22
C LEU A 80 0.46 1.50 6.32
N GLY A 81 0.62 0.22 5.99
CA GLY A 81 1.69 -0.22 5.10
C GLY A 81 1.61 0.40 3.72
N ALA A 82 0.42 0.42 3.13
CA ALA A 82 0.22 1.04 1.81
C ALA A 82 0.51 2.54 1.86
N TYR A 83 0.07 3.22 2.90
CA TYR A 83 0.31 4.65 3.05
C TYR A 83 1.80 4.94 3.19
N LEU A 84 2.49 4.22 4.05
CA LEU A 84 3.93 4.42 4.27
C LEU A 84 4.75 4.08 3.03
N HIS A 85 4.37 3.04 2.33
CA HIS A 85 5.02 2.66 1.09
C HIS A 85 4.88 3.78 0.04
N GLY A 86 3.67 4.33 -0.09
CA GLY A 86 3.44 5.45 -0.99
C GLY A 86 4.21 6.71 -0.57
N LEU A 87 4.21 7.00 0.72
CA LEU A 87 4.93 8.16 1.25
C LEU A 87 6.43 8.00 1.06
N ALA A 88 6.96 6.79 1.21
CA ALA A 88 8.37 6.51 0.94
C ALA A 88 8.73 6.82 -0.51
N GLY A 89 7.87 6.46 -1.45
CA GLY A 89 8.07 6.80 -2.85
C GLY A 89 8.09 8.31 -3.08
N GLU A 90 7.21 9.04 -2.41
CA GLU A 90 7.18 10.50 -2.49
C GLU A 90 8.44 11.14 -1.90
N ILE A 91 8.98 10.58 -0.84
CA ILE A 91 10.23 11.07 -0.24
C ILE A 91 11.40 10.92 -1.21
N LEU A 92 11.48 9.76 -1.87
CA LEU A 92 12.59 9.48 -2.79
C LEU A 92 12.46 10.22 -4.11
N ALA A 93 11.25 10.51 -4.53
CA ALA A 93 11.01 11.09 -5.85
C ALA A 93 9.89 12.12 -5.76
N PRO A 94 10.13 13.25 -5.09
CA PRO A 94 9.08 14.24 -4.86
C PRO A 94 8.49 14.83 -6.15
N CYS A 95 9.21 14.74 -7.25
CA CYS A 95 8.73 15.22 -8.54
C CYS A 95 8.45 14.10 -9.52
N GLY A 96 8.17 12.91 -9.02
CA GLY A 96 7.86 11.76 -9.85
C GLY A 96 9.02 11.38 -10.71
N SER A 97 10.09 10.92 -10.17
CA SER A 97 11.31 10.71 -10.92
C SER A 97 11.59 9.27 -11.26
N ARG A 98 12.57 9.12 -12.08
CA ARG A 98 13.15 7.85 -12.45
C ARG A 98 14.34 7.57 -11.53
N GLY A 99 14.79 6.34 -11.55
CA GLY A 99 15.98 5.95 -10.81
C GLY A 99 15.76 5.48 -9.40
N VAL A 100 14.51 5.44 -8.94
CA VAL A 100 14.21 4.84 -7.65
C VAL A 100 14.25 3.32 -7.79
N ILE A 101 14.95 2.66 -6.88
CA ILE A 101 14.98 1.22 -6.81
C ILE A 101 14.32 0.73 -5.51
N ALA A 102 13.86 -0.52 -5.52
CA ALA A 102 13.09 -1.07 -4.42
C ALA A 102 13.83 -1.02 -3.08
N ASP A 103 15.15 -1.22 -3.08
CA ASP A 103 15.95 -1.17 -1.86
C ASP A 103 15.92 0.19 -1.18
N ASP A 104 15.80 1.26 -1.99
CA ASP A 104 15.71 2.62 -1.44
C ASP A 104 14.39 2.85 -0.71
N LEU A 105 13.33 2.14 -1.11
CA LEU A 105 12.02 2.29 -0.50
C LEU A 105 12.00 1.84 0.96
N ALA A 106 12.75 0.80 1.30
CA ALA A 106 12.80 0.32 2.68
C ALA A 106 13.37 1.39 3.61
N SER A 107 14.47 2.04 3.21
CA SER A 107 15.07 3.12 3.99
C SER A 107 14.15 4.33 4.06
N ALA A 108 13.48 4.67 2.95
CA ALA A 108 12.58 5.80 2.92
C ALA A 108 11.34 5.54 3.77
N ALA A 109 10.87 4.29 3.85
CA ALA A 109 9.75 3.93 4.71
C ALA A 109 10.07 4.21 6.18
N ALA A 110 11.29 3.92 6.62
CA ALA A 110 11.71 4.23 7.98
C ALA A 110 11.65 5.73 8.24
N ARG A 111 12.09 6.54 7.28
CA ARG A 111 12.00 8.00 7.40
C ARG A 111 10.56 8.49 7.40
N ALA A 112 9.69 7.83 6.65
CA ALA A 112 8.26 8.16 6.62
C ALA A 112 7.61 7.94 7.98
N ILE A 113 8.00 6.86 8.67
CA ILE A 113 7.50 6.60 10.02
C ILE A 113 7.86 7.76 10.96
N HIS A 114 9.07 8.27 10.89
CA HIS A 114 9.47 9.41 11.70
C HIS A 114 8.68 10.68 11.42
N ARG A 115 8.21 10.86 10.20
CA ARG A 115 7.33 11.99 9.88
C ARG A 115 5.97 11.88 10.53
N ILE A 116 5.48 10.65 10.70
CA ILE A 116 4.16 10.40 11.28
C ILE A 116 4.23 10.29 12.79
N LEU A 117 5.32 9.71 13.31
CA LEU A 117 5.53 9.47 14.73
C LEU A 117 6.83 10.15 15.18
N PRO A 118 6.87 11.47 15.16
CA PRO A 118 8.14 12.19 15.41
C PRO A 118 8.70 12.03 16.80
N THR A 119 7.87 11.61 17.75
CA THR A 119 8.29 11.45 19.15
C THR A 119 8.67 10.02 19.48
N ALA A 120 8.58 9.15 18.52
CA ALA A 120 8.88 7.74 18.75
C ALA A 120 10.34 7.52 19.09
#